data_754ef9a2f0aec15f3cbd30effb392a67
#
_entry.id   754ef9a2f0aec15f3cbd30effb392a67
#
_cell.length_a   1.000
_cell.length_b   1.000
_cell.length_c   1.000
_cell.angle_alpha   90.00
_cell.angle_beta   90.00
_cell.angle_gamma   90.00
#
_symmetry.space_group_name_H-M   'P 1'
#
loop_
_entity.id
_entity.type
_entity.pdbx_description
1 polymer ?
#
loop_
_entity_poly.entity_id
_entity_poly.type
_entity_poly.pdbx_seq_one_letter_code
_entity_poly.pdbx_strand_id
1 'polypeptide(L)'
;MANTKSAEKAARRAETNRNRNVALRSRMRSALRKVTDAVSSGNKADATAALKDAQPVIDSLVNKNVIHRNKAARHKSALTARIKAMPGK
;
A
#
# COMPACT_ATOMS: atom_id res chain seq x y z
N MET A 1 35.54 15.67 13.72
CA MET A 1 34.54 15.38 13.97
C MET A 1 33.47 15.56 13.22
N ALA A 2 33.00 14.75 12.75
CA ALA A 2 32.01 14.82 11.80
C ALA A 2 30.63 14.93 12.34
N ASN A 3 30.46 14.63 13.57
CA ASN A 3 29.11 14.63 14.12
C ASN A 3 28.67 15.98 14.61
N THR A 4 28.13 16.76 13.73
CA THR A 4 27.53 18.02 14.07
C THR A 4 26.08 17.79 14.49
N LYS A 5 25.48 18.76 15.13
CA LYS A 5 24.06 18.70 15.50
C LYS A 5 23.18 18.51 14.27
N SER A 6 23.57 19.09 13.13
CA SER A 6 22.84 18.94 11.87
C SER A 6 22.84 17.48 11.40
N ALA A 7 24.00 16.82 11.49
CA ALA A 7 24.13 15.43 11.09
C ALA A 7 23.30 14.51 11.99
N GLU A 8 23.32 14.77 13.30
CA GLU A 8 22.54 13.99 14.26
C GLU A 8 21.03 14.17 14.01
N LYS A 9 20.62 15.39 13.74
CA LYS A 9 19.22 15.69 13.44
C LYS A 9 18.78 15.00 12.16
N ALA A 10 19.63 15.02 11.13
CA ALA A 10 19.35 14.36 9.87
C ALA A 10 19.23 12.85 10.06
N ALA A 11 20.09 12.25 10.87
CA ALA A 11 20.05 10.83 11.17
C ALA A 11 18.75 10.46 11.88
N ARG A 12 18.33 11.25 12.87
CA ARG A 12 17.08 10.98 13.58
C ARG A 12 15.88 11.13 12.66
N ARG A 13 15.90 12.13 11.78
CA ARG A 13 14.82 12.34 10.82
C ARG A 13 14.72 11.17 9.84
N ALA A 14 15.87 10.69 9.36
CA ALA A 14 15.91 9.56 8.46
C ALA A 14 15.33 8.28 9.12
N GLU A 15 15.66 8.06 10.39
CA GLU A 15 15.14 6.92 11.13
C GLU A 15 13.64 7.04 11.34
N THR A 16 13.15 8.22 11.70
CA THR A 16 11.72 8.48 11.87
C THR A 16 10.97 8.22 10.57
N ASN A 17 11.52 8.71 9.45
CA ASN A 17 10.91 8.51 8.14
C ASN A 17 10.90 7.04 7.75
N ARG A 18 11.97 6.31 8.06
CA ARG A 18 12.04 4.88 7.79
C ARG A 18 10.95 4.14 8.54
N ASN A 19 10.80 4.42 9.84
CA ASN A 19 9.79 3.79 10.67
C ASN A 19 8.39 4.07 10.16
N ARG A 20 8.13 5.33 9.77
CA ARG A 20 6.86 5.69 9.18
C ARG A 20 6.60 4.95 7.89
N ASN A 21 7.61 4.85 7.02
CA ASN A 21 7.48 4.18 5.72
C ASN A 21 7.22 2.69 5.89
N VAL A 22 7.89 2.05 6.86
CA VAL A 22 7.65 0.64 7.18
C VAL A 22 6.20 0.43 7.61
N ALA A 23 5.71 1.29 8.50
CA ALA A 23 4.32 1.21 8.97
C ALA A 23 3.32 1.40 7.83
N LEU A 24 3.57 2.37 6.94
CA LEU A 24 2.71 2.64 5.81
C LEU A 24 2.71 1.49 4.81
N ARG A 25 3.87 0.89 4.56
CA ARG A 25 3.97 -0.28 3.68
C ARG A 25 3.25 -1.48 4.26
N SER A 26 3.34 -1.67 5.58
CA SER A 26 2.59 -2.74 6.26
C SER A 26 1.10 -2.53 6.11
N ARG A 27 0.64 -1.29 6.22
CA ARG A 27 -0.77 -0.94 6.05
C ARG A 27 -1.24 -1.26 4.63
N MET A 28 -0.42 -0.93 3.63
CA MET A 28 -0.74 -1.26 2.24
C MET A 28 -0.80 -2.77 2.04
N ARG A 29 0.18 -3.48 2.59
CA ARG A 29 0.25 -4.94 2.48
C ARG A 29 -0.99 -5.59 3.09
N SER A 30 -1.43 -5.09 4.23
CA SER A 30 -2.65 -5.58 4.88
C SER A 30 -3.90 -5.33 4.03
N ALA A 31 -3.99 -4.14 3.43
CA ALA A 31 -5.12 -3.80 2.57
C ALA A 31 -5.15 -4.69 1.32
N LEU A 32 -3.98 -4.89 0.69
CA LEU A 32 -3.88 -5.77 -0.49
C LEU A 32 -4.22 -7.21 -0.13
N ARG A 33 -3.79 -7.66 1.04
CA ARG A 33 -4.07 -9.02 1.50
C ARG A 33 -5.57 -9.26 1.67
N LYS A 34 -6.29 -8.28 2.17
CA LYS A 34 -7.74 -8.39 2.32
C LYS A 34 -8.42 -8.61 0.96
N VAL A 35 -7.95 -7.91 -0.08
CA VAL A 35 -8.47 -8.10 -1.42
C VAL A 35 -8.14 -9.50 -1.92
N THR A 36 -6.89 -9.92 -1.77
CA THR A 36 -6.44 -11.24 -2.20
C THR A 36 -7.22 -12.35 -1.50
N ASP A 37 -7.43 -12.23 -0.19
CA ASP A 37 -8.18 -13.20 0.59
C ASP A 37 -9.63 -13.28 0.12
N ALA A 38 -10.26 -12.16 -0.16
CA ALA A 38 -11.62 -12.11 -0.67
C ALA A 38 -11.72 -12.76 -2.06
N VAL A 39 -10.73 -12.51 -2.92
CA VAL A 39 -10.66 -13.16 -4.24
C VAL A 39 -10.53 -14.67 -4.08
N SER A 40 -9.65 -15.11 -3.17
CA SER A 40 -9.44 -16.54 -2.92
C SER A 40 -10.68 -17.21 -2.35
N SER A 41 -11.46 -16.50 -1.54
CA SER A 41 -12.69 -17.07 -0.98
C SER A 41 -13.83 -17.13 -2.00
N GLY A 42 -13.65 -16.50 -3.15
CA GLY A 42 -14.66 -16.54 -4.21
C GLY A 42 -15.80 -15.53 -4.04
N ASN A 43 -15.67 -14.60 -3.10
CA ASN A 43 -16.74 -13.62 -2.87
C ASN A 43 -16.41 -12.32 -3.61
N LYS A 44 -17.01 -12.16 -4.77
CA LYS A 44 -16.76 -10.99 -5.64
C LYS A 44 -17.19 -9.69 -4.99
N ALA A 45 -18.30 -9.69 -4.27
CA ALA A 45 -18.79 -8.50 -3.58
C ALA A 45 -17.81 -8.03 -2.51
N ASP A 46 -17.29 -8.97 -1.71
CA ASP A 46 -16.29 -8.66 -0.68
C ASP A 46 -14.98 -8.20 -1.31
N ALA A 47 -14.58 -8.81 -2.42
CA ALA A 47 -13.37 -8.43 -3.13
C ALA A 47 -13.48 -7.00 -3.66
N THR A 48 -14.62 -6.66 -4.23
CA THR A 48 -14.87 -5.30 -4.74
C THR A 48 -14.83 -4.27 -3.61
N ALA A 49 -15.48 -4.58 -2.48
CA ALA A 49 -15.48 -3.70 -1.33
C ALA A 49 -14.07 -3.53 -0.76
N ALA A 50 -13.31 -4.63 -0.65
CA ALA A 50 -11.94 -4.58 -0.15
C ALA A 50 -11.03 -3.75 -1.06
N LEU A 51 -11.19 -3.88 -2.37
CA LEU A 51 -10.43 -3.07 -3.33
C LEU A 51 -10.78 -1.59 -3.18
N LYS A 52 -12.05 -1.28 -3.02
CA LYS A 52 -12.51 0.09 -2.82
C LYS A 52 -11.88 0.70 -1.58
N ASP A 53 -11.75 -0.09 -0.51
CA ASP A 53 -11.12 0.36 0.72
C ASP A 53 -9.60 0.47 0.58
N ALA A 54 -9.00 -0.37 -0.26
CA ALA A 54 -7.55 -0.37 -0.48
C ALA A 54 -7.08 0.80 -1.33
N GLN A 55 -7.91 1.28 -2.25
CA GLN A 55 -7.51 2.35 -3.17
C GLN A 55 -7.04 3.62 -2.47
N PRO A 56 -7.77 4.15 -1.47
CA PRO A 56 -7.31 5.34 -0.76
C PRO A 56 -5.97 5.12 -0.04
N VAL A 57 -5.75 3.92 0.50
CA VAL A 57 -4.48 3.58 1.17
C VAL A 57 -3.34 3.64 0.16
N ILE A 58 -3.52 3.03 -1.01
CA ILE A 58 -2.50 3.02 -2.06
C ILE A 58 -2.23 4.45 -2.55
N ASP A 59 -3.27 5.23 -2.79
CA ASP A 59 -3.14 6.60 -3.28
C ASP A 59 -2.44 7.49 -2.24
N SER A 60 -2.74 7.29 -0.97
CA SER A 60 -2.08 8.01 0.12
C SER A 60 -0.57 7.74 0.12
N LEU A 61 -0.17 6.49 -0.13
CA LEU A 61 1.24 6.12 -0.18
C LEU A 61 1.96 6.75 -1.37
N VAL A 62 1.29 6.89 -2.49
CA VAL A 62 1.84 7.59 -3.65
C VAL A 62 2.07 9.07 -3.30
N ASN A 63 1.07 9.70 -2.66
CA ASN A 63 1.17 11.09 -2.25
C ASN A 63 2.30 11.34 -1.25
N LYS A 64 2.60 10.34 -0.41
CA LYS A 64 3.67 10.43 0.57
C LYS A 64 5.01 9.94 0.04
N ASN A 65 5.08 9.61 -1.24
CA ASN A 65 6.29 9.14 -1.92
C ASN A 65 6.85 7.85 -1.32
N VAL A 66 6.01 7.02 -0.72
CA VAL A 66 6.40 5.70 -0.20
C VAL A 66 6.50 4.69 -1.34
N ILE A 67 5.59 4.79 -2.30
CA ILE A 67 5.62 3.98 -3.51
C ILE A 67 5.45 4.88 -4.72
N HIS A 68 5.95 4.41 -5.86
CA HIS A 68 5.80 5.14 -7.11
C HIS A 68 4.40 4.92 -7.69
N ARG A 69 3.87 5.93 -8.36
CA ARG A 69 2.53 5.85 -8.96
C ARG A 69 2.39 4.68 -9.94
N ASN A 70 3.46 4.33 -10.63
CA ASN A 70 3.43 3.20 -11.57
C ASN A 70 3.21 1.87 -10.84
N LYS A 71 3.85 1.71 -9.68
CA LYS A 71 3.64 0.53 -8.85
C LYS A 71 2.22 0.48 -8.33
N ALA A 72 1.68 1.62 -7.90
CA ALA A 72 0.30 1.72 -7.45
C ALA A 72 -0.67 1.33 -8.56
N ALA A 73 -0.43 1.83 -9.78
CA ALA A 73 -1.26 1.51 -10.92
C ALA A 73 -1.23 0.02 -11.24
N ARG A 74 -0.06 -0.60 -11.15
CA ARG A 74 0.08 -2.05 -11.38
C ARG A 74 -0.74 -2.85 -10.37
N HIS A 75 -0.66 -2.49 -9.09
CA HIS A 75 -1.42 -3.17 -8.05
C HIS A 75 -2.92 -3.03 -8.29
N LYS A 76 -3.38 -1.82 -8.58
CA LYS A 76 -4.80 -1.58 -8.85
C LYS A 76 -5.28 -2.36 -10.07
N SER A 77 -4.51 -2.33 -11.15
CA SER A 77 -4.87 -3.04 -12.38
C SER A 77 -4.92 -4.54 -12.17
N ALA A 78 -3.92 -5.09 -11.49
CA ALA A 78 -3.86 -6.52 -11.23
C ALA A 78 -5.04 -6.98 -10.39
N LEU A 79 -5.37 -6.25 -9.34
CA LEU A 79 -6.48 -6.59 -8.46
C LEU A 79 -7.83 -6.45 -9.17
N THR A 80 -7.99 -5.38 -9.95
CA THR A 80 -9.20 -5.17 -10.73
C THR A 80 -9.41 -6.31 -11.72
N ALA A 81 -8.34 -6.73 -12.41
CA ALA A 81 -8.40 -7.83 -13.35
C ALA A 81 -8.80 -9.14 -12.67
N ARG A 82 -8.23 -9.41 -11.48
CA ARG A 82 -8.59 -10.61 -10.72
C ARG A 82 -10.06 -10.61 -10.33
N ILE A 83 -10.56 -9.46 -9.89
CA ILE A 83 -11.97 -9.35 -9.49
C ILE A 83 -12.89 -9.54 -10.69
N LYS A 84 -12.53 -8.94 -11.83
CA LYS A 84 -13.34 -9.10 -13.05
C LYS A 84 -13.36 -10.54 -13.55
N ALA A 85 -12.27 -11.27 -13.32
CA ALA A 85 -12.18 -12.67 -13.72
C ALA A 85 -12.96 -13.60 -12.79
N MET A 86 -13.40 -13.12 -11.62
CA MET A 86 -14.16 -13.95 -10.69
C MET A 86 -15.52 -14.29 -11.28
N PRO A 87 -15.96 -15.56 -11.11
CA PRO A 87 -17.26 -15.95 -11.62
C PRO A 87 -18.37 -15.34 -10.78
N GLY A 88 -19.47 -15.12 -11.43
CA GLY A 88 -20.67 -14.77 -10.75
C GLY A 88 -20.83 -13.30 -10.54
N LYS A 89 -21.54 -12.97 -9.55
CA LYS A 89 -22.14 -11.74 -9.37
C LYS A 89 -21.49 -10.81 -8.48
#